data_7793aa06a29ac814c230df9270f5e0f6
#
_entry.id   7793aa06a29ac814c230df9270f5e0f6
#
_cell.length_a   1.000
_cell.length_b   1.000
_cell.length_c   1.000
_cell.angle_alpha   90.00
_cell.angle_beta   90.00
_cell.angle_gamma   90.00
#
_symmetry.space_group_name_H-M   'P 1'
#
loop_
_entity.id
_entity.type
_entity.pdbx_description
1 polymer ?
#
loop_
_entity_poly.entity_id
_entity_poly.type
_entity_poly.pdbx_seq_one_letter_code
_entity_poly.pdbx_strand_id
1 'polypeptide(L)'
;YTISESLMQRLIDRAEGIVISGAPGSGKSTLASGLANFYNQQGKIVKTFESPRDLQVNSGITQYSKLDGSFDNTADILLLVRPDYTIFDEVRRKEDFVTFSDLRLTGVGMVGVIHANSPLDAIQRFIGKIELGIIPNVLDTVVFVNNGDIAKVYDLELKVKVPTGMTESDLARPV
;
A
#
# COMPACT_ATOMS: atom_id res chain seq x y z
N TYR A 1 5.75 15.86 -8.06
CA TYR A 1 5.04 16.03 -6.78
C TYR A 1 5.87 16.78 -5.78
N THR A 2 5.23 17.72 -5.09
CA THR A 2 5.83 18.36 -3.92
C THR A 2 5.37 17.59 -2.68
N ILE A 3 6.35 17.02 -1.96
CA ILE A 3 6.07 16.24 -0.75
C ILE A 3 6.53 17.08 0.44
N SER A 4 5.67 17.23 1.47
CA SER A 4 6.02 17.94 2.69
C SER A 4 7.13 17.22 3.46
N GLU A 5 7.92 17.97 4.24
CA GLU A 5 8.98 17.36 5.06
C GLU A 5 8.45 16.33 6.04
N SER A 6 7.30 16.58 6.66
CA SER A 6 6.70 15.64 7.61
C SER A 6 6.30 14.33 6.94
N LEU A 7 5.74 14.38 5.73
CA LEU A 7 5.41 13.17 4.98
C LEU A 7 6.70 12.43 4.56
N MET A 8 7.69 13.15 4.08
CA MET A 8 8.97 12.58 3.68
C MET A 8 9.64 11.87 4.85
N GLN A 9 9.65 12.49 6.04
CA GLN A 9 10.20 11.89 7.25
C GLN A 9 9.44 10.62 7.65
N ARG A 10 8.11 10.64 7.55
CA ARG A 10 7.28 9.45 7.81
C ARG A 10 7.59 8.32 6.83
N LEU A 11 7.75 8.63 5.54
CA LEU A 11 8.08 7.64 4.52
C LEU A 11 9.44 6.99 4.78
N ILE A 12 10.40 7.74 5.31
CA ILE A 12 11.72 7.22 5.65
C ILE A 12 11.66 6.35 6.92
N ASP A 13 10.97 6.81 7.96
CA ASP A 13 11.09 6.23 9.31
C ASP A 13 10.05 5.16 9.63
N ARG A 14 8.84 5.24 9.07
CA ARG A 14 7.70 4.47 9.57
C ARG A 14 6.84 3.78 8.54
N ALA A 15 6.68 4.37 7.37
CA ALA A 15 5.68 3.88 6.43
C ALA A 15 6.15 2.61 5.76
N GLU A 16 5.45 1.52 5.98
CA GLU A 16 5.73 0.21 5.41
C GLU A 16 4.53 -0.40 4.69
N GLY A 17 3.32 0.05 5.01
CA GLY A 17 2.09 -0.35 4.34
C GLY A 17 1.36 0.88 3.82
N ILE A 18 1.63 1.29 2.58
CA ILE A 18 1.15 2.54 2.00
C ILE A 18 0.12 2.24 0.91
N VAL A 19 -0.99 2.95 0.94
CA VAL A 19 -1.97 2.96 -0.14
C VAL A 19 -2.04 4.34 -0.75
N ILE A 20 -1.90 4.41 -2.07
CA ILE A 20 -2.14 5.63 -2.85
C ILE A 20 -3.51 5.48 -3.48
N SER A 21 -4.45 6.33 -3.11
CA SER A 21 -5.81 6.29 -3.60
C SER A 21 -6.20 7.57 -4.34
N GLY A 22 -7.14 7.44 -5.23
CA GLY A 22 -7.68 8.55 -6.01
C GLY A 22 -8.50 8.07 -7.19
N ALA A 23 -9.21 8.99 -7.83
CA ALA A 23 -9.97 8.71 -9.04
C ALA A 23 -9.06 8.42 -10.23
N PRO A 24 -9.56 7.77 -11.29
CA PRO A 24 -8.79 7.63 -12.52
C PRO A 24 -8.28 8.99 -13.04
N GLY A 25 -7.02 9.03 -13.45
CA GLY A 25 -6.40 10.27 -13.95
C GLY A 25 -5.97 11.27 -12.87
N SER A 26 -6.00 10.89 -11.58
CA SER A 26 -5.62 11.79 -10.49
C SER A 26 -4.10 11.92 -10.28
N GLY A 27 -3.29 11.06 -10.91
CA GLY A 27 -1.83 11.08 -10.76
C GLY A 27 -1.28 10.04 -9.80
N LYS A 28 -2.06 9.01 -9.46
CA LYS A 28 -1.64 7.95 -8.52
C LYS A 28 -0.39 7.21 -8.99
N SER A 29 -0.36 6.78 -10.24
CA SER A 29 0.77 6.03 -10.79
C SER A 29 2.03 6.89 -10.87
N THR A 30 1.88 8.18 -11.13
CA THR A 30 3.00 9.13 -11.11
C THR A 30 3.59 9.23 -9.70
N LEU A 31 2.75 9.32 -8.67
CA LEU A 31 3.22 9.33 -7.29
C LEU A 31 3.88 8.00 -6.92
N ALA A 32 3.30 6.88 -7.34
CA ALA A 32 3.87 5.54 -7.09
C ALA A 32 5.27 5.42 -7.70
N SER A 33 5.45 5.89 -8.94
CA SER A 33 6.77 5.93 -9.59
C SER A 33 7.74 6.81 -8.81
N GLY A 34 7.29 7.97 -8.34
CA GLY A 34 8.10 8.87 -7.53
C GLY A 34 8.54 8.25 -6.22
N LEU A 35 7.66 7.53 -5.54
CA LEU A 35 7.99 6.81 -4.31
C LEU A 35 8.97 5.67 -4.57
N ALA A 36 8.78 4.92 -5.66
CA ALA A 36 9.70 3.86 -6.04
C ALA A 36 11.12 4.41 -6.22
N ASN A 37 11.24 5.51 -6.96
CA ASN A 37 12.53 6.16 -7.18
C ASN A 37 13.11 6.72 -5.89
N PHE A 38 12.26 7.31 -5.04
CA PHE A 38 12.66 7.83 -3.73
C PHE A 38 13.29 6.74 -2.85
N TYR A 39 12.61 5.60 -2.69
CA TYR A 39 13.15 4.50 -1.91
C TYR A 39 14.41 3.91 -2.53
N ASN A 40 14.46 3.81 -3.85
CA ASN A 40 15.66 3.33 -4.54
C ASN A 40 16.86 4.24 -4.27
N GLN A 41 16.65 5.56 -4.27
CA GLN A 41 17.69 6.56 -3.96
C GLN A 41 18.14 6.50 -2.49
N GLN A 42 17.26 6.02 -1.59
CA GLN A 42 17.61 5.79 -0.18
C GLN A 42 18.40 4.49 0.05
N GLY A 43 18.77 3.81 -1.02
CA GLY A 43 19.51 2.55 -0.93
C GLY A 43 18.64 1.32 -0.70
N LYS A 44 17.31 1.45 -0.83
CA LYS A 44 16.39 0.33 -0.65
C LYS A 44 16.29 -0.49 -1.94
N ILE A 45 16.08 -1.79 -1.78
CA ILE A 45 15.79 -2.68 -2.91
C ILE A 45 14.30 -2.57 -3.20
N VAL A 46 13.95 -2.06 -4.38
CA VAL A 46 12.58 -1.79 -4.79
C VAL A 46 12.24 -2.63 -6.01
N LYS A 47 11.09 -3.27 -6.00
CA LYS A 47 10.52 -4.01 -7.13
C LYS A 47 9.12 -3.49 -7.41
N THR A 48 8.60 -3.75 -8.61
CA THR A 48 7.22 -3.38 -8.95
C THR A 48 6.43 -4.58 -9.44
N PHE A 49 5.13 -4.60 -9.13
CA PHE A 49 4.14 -5.52 -9.70
C PHE A 49 3.20 -4.70 -10.57
N GLU A 50 3.18 -4.97 -11.87
CA GLU A 50 2.40 -4.19 -12.83
C GLU A 50 1.71 -5.11 -13.84
N SER A 51 0.56 -4.65 -14.33
CA SER A 51 -0.15 -5.34 -15.40
C SER A 51 -0.98 -4.32 -16.20
N PRO A 52 -0.50 -3.83 -17.37
CA PRO A 52 0.85 -3.98 -17.94
C PRO A 52 1.90 -3.08 -17.26
N ARG A 53 3.17 -3.29 -17.63
CA ARG A 53 4.25 -2.44 -17.12
C ARG A 53 4.18 -1.06 -17.76
N ASP A 54 3.90 -0.05 -16.96
CA ASP A 54 3.81 1.33 -17.44
C ASP A 54 4.39 2.37 -16.47
N LEU A 55 4.87 1.96 -15.29
CA LEU A 55 5.51 2.87 -14.34
C LEU A 55 6.86 3.34 -14.88
N GLN A 56 7.12 4.62 -14.76
CA GLN A 56 8.39 5.24 -15.14
C GLN A 56 9.31 5.27 -13.93
N VAL A 57 10.22 4.31 -13.84
CA VAL A 57 11.10 4.13 -12.69
C VAL A 57 12.56 4.04 -13.10
N ASN A 58 13.45 4.25 -12.14
CA ASN A 58 14.89 4.15 -12.35
C ASN A 58 15.31 2.75 -12.79
N SER A 59 16.39 2.65 -13.58
CA SER A 59 16.88 1.38 -14.13
C SER A 59 17.30 0.35 -13.06
N GLY A 60 17.59 0.80 -11.83
CA GLY A 60 17.90 -0.08 -10.72
C GLY A 60 16.71 -0.82 -10.13
N ILE A 61 15.50 -0.49 -10.56
CA ILE A 61 14.26 -1.11 -10.09
C ILE A 61 13.81 -2.17 -11.07
N THR A 62 13.64 -3.41 -10.60
CA THR A 62 13.12 -4.49 -11.43
C THR A 62 11.59 -4.43 -11.45
N GLN A 63 11.02 -4.42 -12.64
CA GLN A 63 9.57 -4.37 -12.85
C GLN A 63 9.06 -5.76 -13.22
N TYR A 64 8.13 -6.29 -12.42
CA TYR A 64 7.52 -7.59 -12.62
C TYR A 64 6.10 -7.43 -13.15
N SER A 65 5.67 -8.37 -13.99
CA SER A 65 4.29 -8.50 -14.43
C SER A 65 3.73 -9.86 -13.98
N LYS A 66 2.43 -10.07 -14.19
CA LYS A 66 1.79 -11.35 -13.84
C LYS A 66 2.40 -12.50 -14.62
N LEU A 67 2.81 -13.55 -13.90
CA LEU A 67 3.21 -14.83 -14.50
C LEU A 67 1.98 -15.72 -14.58
N ASP A 68 1.75 -16.31 -15.76
CA ASP A 68 0.60 -17.19 -16.01
C ASP A 68 -0.75 -16.55 -15.64
N GLY A 69 -0.86 -15.22 -15.81
CA GLY A 69 -2.07 -14.47 -15.50
C GLY A 69 -2.30 -14.20 -14.02
N SER A 70 -1.34 -14.53 -13.14
CA SER A 70 -1.47 -14.37 -11.68
C SER A 70 -0.23 -13.73 -11.07
N PHE A 71 -0.42 -12.88 -10.05
CA PHE A 71 0.66 -12.35 -9.25
C PHE A 71 1.17 -13.35 -8.20
N ASP A 72 0.44 -14.43 -7.90
CA ASP A 72 0.86 -15.41 -6.89
C ASP A 72 2.22 -16.02 -7.23
N ASN A 73 2.42 -16.46 -8.47
CA ASN A 73 3.70 -17.00 -8.91
C ASN A 73 4.81 -15.94 -8.91
N THR A 74 4.47 -14.71 -9.28
CA THR A 74 5.41 -13.58 -9.23
C THR A 74 5.76 -13.25 -7.78
N ALA A 75 4.81 -13.30 -6.86
CA ALA A 75 5.04 -13.07 -5.43
C ALA A 75 6.00 -14.10 -4.83
N ASP A 76 5.88 -15.38 -5.20
CA ASP A 76 6.79 -16.42 -4.73
C ASP A 76 8.24 -16.14 -5.15
N ILE A 77 8.44 -15.73 -6.41
CA ILE A 77 9.76 -15.32 -6.90
C ILE A 77 10.26 -14.10 -6.13
N LEU A 78 9.39 -13.12 -5.88
CA LEU A 78 9.74 -11.90 -5.18
C LEU A 78 10.22 -12.17 -3.76
N LEU A 79 9.59 -13.11 -3.05
CA LEU A 79 9.98 -13.48 -1.69
C LEU A 79 11.40 -14.06 -1.64
N LEU A 80 11.86 -14.69 -2.72
CA LEU A 80 13.23 -15.20 -2.82
C LEU A 80 14.27 -14.08 -2.89
N VAL A 81 13.95 -12.95 -3.51
CA VAL A 81 14.86 -11.80 -3.64
C VAL A 81 14.72 -10.79 -2.50
N ARG A 82 13.68 -10.91 -1.68
CA ARG A 82 13.42 -10.10 -0.47
C ARG A 82 13.63 -8.60 -0.67
N PRO A 83 12.77 -7.92 -1.43
CA PRO A 83 12.88 -6.47 -1.58
C PRO A 83 12.53 -5.76 -0.27
N ASP A 84 13.04 -4.54 -0.11
CA ASP A 84 12.64 -3.68 0.99
C ASP A 84 11.24 -3.12 0.77
N TYR A 85 10.94 -2.75 -0.49
CA TYR A 85 9.63 -2.22 -0.89
C TYR A 85 9.19 -2.81 -2.22
N THR A 86 7.89 -3.05 -2.33
CA THR A 86 7.25 -3.45 -3.59
C THR A 86 6.13 -2.48 -3.91
N ILE A 87 6.13 -1.97 -5.13
CA ILE A 87 5.06 -1.12 -5.65
C ILE A 87 4.08 -2.01 -6.40
N PHE A 88 2.85 -2.08 -5.93
CA PHE A 88 1.79 -2.86 -6.53
C PHE A 88 0.87 -1.91 -7.30
N ASP A 89 1.07 -1.82 -8.62
CA ASP A 89 0.29 -0.91 -9.45
C ASP A 89 -1.08 -1.51 -9.73
N GLU A 90 -2.09 -0.85 -9.20
CA GLU A 90 -3.50 -1.19 -9.28
C GLU A 90 -3.89 -2.50 -8.54
N VAL A 91 -4.12 -2.36 -7.23
CA VAL A 91 -4.72 -3.40 -6.40
C VAL A 91 -6.23 -3.34 -6.61
N ARG A 92 -6.81 -4.33 -7.26
CA ARG A 92 -8.21 -4.27 -7.68
C ARG A 92 -9.02 -5.51 -7.30
N ARG A 93 -8.50 -6.71 -7.57
CA ARG A 93 -9.20 -7.96 -7.31
C ARG A 93 -8.93 -8.46 -5.90
N LYS A 94 -9.83 -9.32 -5.38
CA LYS A 94 -9.65 -9.93 -4.06
C LYS A 94 -8.26 -10.57 -3.92
N GLU A 95 -7.82 -11.31 -4.94
CA GLU A 95 -6.51 -11.95 -4.94
C GLU A 95 -5.34 -10.95 -4.83
N ASP A 96 -5.50 -9.75 -5.42
CA ASP A 96 -4.49 -8.69 -5.32
C ASP A 96 -4.36 -8.20 -3.87
N PHE A 97 -5.48 -8.02 -3.17
CA PHE A 97 -5.49 -7.61 -1.76
C PHE A 97 -4.85 -8.67 -0.87
N VAL A 98 -5.13 -9.94 -1.14
CA VAL A 98 -4.54 -11.06 -0.40
C VAL A 98 -3.03 -11.11 -0.62
N THR A 99 -2.58 -11.01 -1.87
CA THR A 99 -1.14 -11.00 -2.21
C THR A 99 -0.43 -9.82 -1.56
N PHE A 100 -1.01 -8.64 -1.64
CA PHE A 100 -0.48 -7.43 -0.98
C PHE A 100 -0.32 -7.67 0.52
N SER A 101 -1.35 -8.21 1.17
CA SER A 101 -1.35 -8.47 2.60
C SER A 101 -0.33 -9.52 3.00
N ASP A 102 -0.23 -10.60 2.24
CA ASP A 102 0.73 -11.67 2.51
C ASP A 102 2.18 -11.17 2.43
N LEU A 103 2.50 -10.39 1.41
CA LEU A 103 3.83 -9.79 1.28
C LEU A 103 4.13 -8.85 2.43
N ARG A 104 3.15 -8.03 2.82
CA ARG A 104 3.34 -7.10 3.93
C ARG A 104 3.55 -7.83 5.26
N LEU A 105 2.83 -8.91 5.50
CA LEU A 105 2.96 -9.72 6.71
C LEU A 105 4.30 -10.46 6.80
N THR A 106 4.96 -10.70 5.67
CA THR A 106 6.32 -11.26 5.67
C THR A 106 7.42 -10.23 5.93
N GLY A 107 7.04 -8.95 6.08
CA GLY A 107 7.98 -7.87 6.39
C GLY A 107 8.37 -7.01 5.20
N VAL A 108 7.86 -7.28 4.00
CA VAL A 108 8.12 -6.45 2.82
C VAL A 108 7.31 -5.16 2.92
N GLY A 109 7.94 -4.01 2.74
CA GLY A 109 7.23 -2.74 2.63
C GLY A 109 6.41 -2.72 1.33
N MET A 110 5.17 -2.30 1.40
CA MET A 110 4.25 -2.32 0.27
C MET A 110 3.69 -0.93 -0.03
N VAL A 111 3.64 -0.60 -1.31
CA VAL A 111 2.92 0.58 -1.81
C VAL A 111 1.90 0.09 -2.81
N GLY A 112 0.61 0.23 -2.51
CA GLY A 112 -0.47 -0.19 -3.39
C GLY A 112 -1.22 1.00 -3.98
N VAL A 113 -1.53 0.93 -5.26
CA VAL A 113 -2.33 1.94 -5.97
C VAL A 113 -3.76 1.42 -6.10
N ILE A 114 -4.72 2.20 -5.60
CA ILE A 114 -6.14 1.81 -5.59
C ILE A 114 -6.99 2.93 -6.18
N HIS A 115 -7.87 2.59 -7.11
CA HIS A 115 -8.90 3.51 -7.58
C HIS A 115 -9.96 3.66 -6.49
N ALA A 116 -10.11 4.86 -5.96
CA ALA A 116 -11.09 5.16 -4.91
C ALA A 116 -11.47 6.64 -4.95
N ASN A 117 -12.68 6.94 -4.54
CA ASN A 117 -13.22 8.31 -4.55
C ASN A 117 -12.85 9.08 -3.28
N SER A 118 -12.40 8.39 -2.25
CA SER A 118 -11.99 8.99 -0.98
C SER A 118 -10.98 8.07 -0.27
N PRO A 119 -10.24 8.59 0.71
CA PRO A 119 -9.35 7.75 1.52
C PRO A 119 -10.10 6.63 2.25
N LEU A 120 -11.28 6.93 2.76
CA LEU A 120 -12.11 5.95 3.47
C LEU A 120 -12.57 4.82 2.53
N ASP A 121 -12.93 5.14 1.29
CA ASP A 121 -13.31 4.16 0.29
C ASP A 121 -12.16 3.16 0.03
N ALA A 122 -10.92 3.64 -0.04
CA ALA A 122 -9.75 2.79 -0.21
C ALA A 122 -9.60 1.80 0.96
N ILE A 123 -9.76 2.27 2.19
CA ILE A 123 -9.71 1.42 3.39
C ILE A 123 -10.84 0.39 3.37
N GLN A 124 -12.04 0.79 3.00
CA GLN A 124 -13.21 -0.10 2.93
C GLN A 124 -13.02 -1.24 1.93
N ARG A 125 -12.24 -1.02 0.87
CA ARG A 125 -11.92 -2.08 -0.09
C ARG A 125 -11.10 -3.20 0.55
N PHE A 126 -10.22 -2.88 1.47
CA PHE A 126 -9.49 -3.87 2.26
C PHE A 126 -10.41 -4.61 3.24
N ILE A 127 -11.31 -3.89 3.91
CA ILE A 127 -12.22 -4.46 4.91
C ILE A 127 -13.07 -5.60 4.34
N GLY A 128 -13.50 -5.48 3.09
CA GLY A 128 -14.31 -6.50 2.45
C GLY A 128 -13.53 -7.71 1.92
N LYS A 129 -12.19 -7.69 1.94
CA LYS A 129 -11.36 -8.68 1.25
C LYS A 129 -10.33 -9.38 2.13
N ILE A 130 -9.95 -8.78 3.24
CA ILE A 130 -9.06 -9.39 4.23
C ILE A 130 -9.66 -9.23 5.62
N GLU A 131 -9.19 -10.01 6.60
CA GLU A 131 -9.68 -9.91 7.97
C GLU A 131 -9.43 -8.53 8.57
N LEU A 132 -10.45 -7.98 9.22
CA LEU A 132 -10.37 -6.67 9.85
C LEU A 132 -9.22 -6.59 10.86
N GLY A 133 -9.00 -7.64 11.63
CA GLY A 133 -7.98 -7.67 12.67
C GLY A 133 -6.55 -7.55 12.17
N ILE A 134 -6.27 -7.92 10.91
CA ILE A 134 -4.91 -7.83 10.35
C ILE A 134 -4.66 -6.53 9.57
N ILE A 135 -5.71 -5.76 9.26
CA ILE A 135 -5.56 -4.52 8.49
C ILE A 135 -4.52 -3.57 9.08
N PRO A 136 -4.45 -3.31 10.40
CA PRO A 136 -3.43 -2.43 10.95
C PRO A 136 -2.00 -2.92 10.77
N ASN A 137 -1.81 -4.23 10.59
CA ASN A 137 -0.50 -4.82 10.32
C ASN A 137 -0.14 -4.76 8.83
N VAL A 138 -1.11 -4.50 7.98
CA VAL A 138 -0.95 -4.42 6.52
C VAL A 138 -0.86 -2.97 6.06
N LEU A 139 -1.73 -2.09 6.58
CA LEU A 139 -1.80 -0.69 6.20
C LEU A 139 -1.46 0.22 7.37
N ASP A 140 -0.56 1.16 7.15
CA ASP A 140 -0.27 2.22 8.13
C ASP A 140 -0.48 3.63 7.58
N THR A 141 -0.47 3.81 6.27
CA THR A 141 -0.55 5.13 5.64
C THR A 141 -1.45 5.08 4.41
N VAL A 142 -2.39 6.02 4.32
CA VAL A 142 -3.22 6.22 3.12
C VAL A 142 -2.96 7.62 2.60
N VAL A 143 -2.55 7.71 1.33
CA VAL A 143 -2.32 8.97 0.63
C VAL A 143 -3.42 9.15 -0.41
N PHE A 144 -4.18 10.21 -0.30
CA PHE A 144 -5.22 10.54 -1.27
C PHE A 144 -4.72 11.60 -2.25
N VAL A 145 -4.79 11.27 -3.53
CA VAL A 145 -4.31 12.13 -4.63
C VAL A 145 -5.51 12.68 -5.40
N ASN A 146 -5.48 13.99 -5.66
CA ASN A 146 -6.52 14.67 -6.41
C ASN A 146 -5.88 15.72 -7.32
N ASN A 147 -6.24 15.71 -8.60
CA ASN A 147 -5.75 16.67 -9.60
C ASN A 147 -4.22 16.81 -9.63
N GLY A 148 -3.52 15.70 -9.52
CA GLY A 148 -2.06 15.68 -9.58
C GLY A 148 -1.35 16.04 -8.28
N ASP A 149 -2.07 16.35 -7.21
CA ASP A 149 -1.50 16.73 -5.92
C ASP A 149 -1.94 15.80 -4.80
N ILE A 150 -1.09 15.69 -3.77
CA ILE A 150 -1.46 14.99 -2.54
C ILE A 150 -2.45 15.86 -1.80
N ALA A 151 -3.70 15.39 -1.71
CA ALA A 151 -4.78 16.12 -1.04
C ALA A 151 -4.82 15.84 0.45
N LYS A 152 -4.63 14.57 0.85
CA LYS A 152 -4.71 14.14 2.25
C LYS A 152 -3.80 12.95 2.50
N VAL A 153 -3.29 12.87 3.74
CA VAL A 153 -2.50 11.73 4.22
C VAL A 153 -3.10 11.28 5.55
N TYR A 154 -3.38 10.00 5.68
CA TYR A 154 -3.94 9.42 6.89
C TYR A 154 -3.01 8.39 7.48
N ASP A 155 -2.91 8.42 8.80
CA ASP A 155 -2.26 7.41 9.63
C ASP A 155 -3.33 6.45 10.14
N LEU A 156 -3.11 5.15 9.99
CA LEU A 156 -4.07 4.13 10.38
C LEU A 156 -3.69 3.48 11.70
N GLU A 157 -4.66 3.40 12.60
CA GLU A 157 -4.50 2.80 13.91
C GLU A 157 -5.74 2.02 14.29
N LEU A 158 -5.57 0.82 14.85
CA LEU A 158 -6.68 0.06 15.38
C LEU A 158 -6.94 0.48 16.83
N LYS A 159 -8.17 0.89 17.11
CA LYS A 159 -8.61 1.23 18.46
C LYS A 159 -9.81 0.38 18.86
N VAL A 160 -9.88 0.06 20.15
CA VAL A 160 -11.03 -0.61 20.75
C VAL A 160 -11.78 0.43 21.57
N LYS A 161 -13.08 0.63 21.25
CA LYS A 161 -13.95 1.47 22.07
C LYS A 161 -14.42 0.70 23.28
N VAL A 162 -14.34 1.35 24.44
CA VAL A 162 -14.77 0.79 25.73
C VAL A 162 -15.89 1.67 26.28
N PRO A 163 -17.18 1.38 25.94
CA PRO A 163 -18.28 2.12 26.56
C PRO A 163 -18.41 1.75 28.04
N THR A 164 -19.01 2.64 28.82
CA THR A 164 -19.26 2.41 30.25
C THR A 164 -20.10 1.15 30.46
N GLY A 165 -19.65 0.23 31.31
CA GLY A 165 -20.36 -1.01 31.60
C GLY A 165 -20.05 -2.18 30.67
N MET A 166 -18.94 -2.12 29.94
CA MET A 166 -18.53 -3.18 29.03
C MET A 166 -18.19 -4.50 29.69
N THR A 167 -18.46 -5.58 28.96
CA THR A 167 -17.97 -6.92 29.27
C THR A 167 -16.67 -7.21 28.52
N GLU A 168 -15.96 -8.30 28.88
CA GLU A 168 -14.74 -8.71 28.20
C GLU A 168 -14.96 -8.99 26.71
N SER A 169 -16.14 -9.52 26.34
CA SER A 169 -16.49 -9.79 24.95
C SER A 169 -16.60 -8.51 24.13
N ASP A 170 -17.01 -7.40 24.75
CA ASP A 170 -17.08 -6.09 24.07
C ASP A 170 -15.68 -5.54 23.82
N LEU A 171 -14.74 -5.78 24.69
CA LEU A 171 -13.34 -5.35 24.55
C LEU A 171 -12.64 -6.03 23.38
N ALA A 172 -13.11 -7.19 22.95
CA ALA A 172 -12.53 -7.94 21.84
C ALA A 172 -12.94 -7.40 20.46
N ARG A 173 -13.88 -6.44 20.39
CA ARG A 173 -14.37 -5.90 19.12
C ARG A 173 -13.57 -4.67 18.72
N PRO A 174 -12.89 -4.69 17.54
CA PRO A 174 -12.21 -3.51 17.02
C PRO A 174 -13.21 -2.44 16.56
N VAL A 175 -12.79 -1.18 16.57
CA VAL A 175 -13.60 -0.04 16.16
C VAL A 175 -12.92 0.75 15.05
#